data_f2b6811361eea2cbb7261249932192fb
#
_entry.id   f2b6811361eea2cbb7261249932192fb
#
_cell.length_a   1.000
_cell.length_b   1.000
_cell.length_c   1.000
_cell.angle_alpha   90.00
_cell.angle_beta   90.00
_cell.angle_gamma   90.00
#
_symmetry.space_group_name_H-M   'P 1'
#
loop_
_entity.id
_entity.type
_entity.pdbx_description
1 polymer ?
#
loop_
_entity_poly.entity_id
_entity_poly.type
_entity_poly.pdbx_seq_one_letter_code
_entity_poly.pdbx_strand_id
1 'polypeptide(L)'
;MGGWRFPWDRLIAAAKSGHADCAVAINAGVGSRHLYAPGTDYYAGECTRLDEPFSPEAVPGLIDHRWVCADNPAWVFSRPEDGFSRPRFTDGELARFLQANRQAGRMTTFNLEIDRSGRVNPYSLEQLARVREARPSI
;
A
#
# COMPACT_ATOMS: atom_id res chain seq x y z
N MET A 1 -23.48 -27.14 -1.82
CA MET A 1 -23.05 -26.40 -0.62
C MET A 1 -22.98 -24.93 -0.99
N GLY A 2 -23.90 -24.10 -0.50
CA GLY A 2 -23.94 -22.67 -0.78
C GLY A 2 -22.78 -21.99 -0.03
N GLY A 3 -21.74 -21.58 -0.75
CA GLY A 3 -20.64 -20.81 -0.18
C GLY A 3 -21.16 -19.49 0.39
N TRP A 4 -20.80 -19.19 1.60
CA TRP A 4 -21.07 -17.91 2.23
C TRP A 4 -20.48 -16.80 1.33
N ARG A 5 -21.36 -15.95 0.78
CA ARG A 5 -20.91 -14.73 0.09
C ARG A 5 -21.01 -13.59 1.08
N PHE A 6 -19.87 -12.97 1.36
CA PHE A 6 -19.86 -11.76 2.18
C PHE A 6 -20.59 -10.62 1.41
N PRO A 7 -21.48 -9.87 2.07
CA PRO A 7 -22.27 -8.81 1.42
C PRO A 7 -21.45 -7.52 1.23
N TRP A 8 -20.48 -7.56 0.33
CA TRP A 8 -19.57 -6.44 0.06
C TRP A 8 -20.28 -5.17 -0.39
N ASP A 9 -21.31 -5.32 -1.20
CA ASP A 9 -22.16 -4.23 -1.68
C ASP A 9 -22.77 -3.42 -0.52
N ARG A 10 -23.27 -4.12 0.50
CA ARG A 10 -23.81 -3.49 1.70
C ARG A 10 -22.72 -2.83 2.55
N LEU A 11 -21.55 -3.44 2.65
CA LEU A 11 -20.43 -2.86 3.38
C LEU A 11 -19.95 -1.56 2.70
N ILE A 12 -19.78 -1.58 1.39
CA ILE A 12 -19.35 -0.41 0.62
C ILE A 12 -20.40 0.69 0.69
N ALA A 13 -21.67 0.36 0.54
CA ALA A 13 -22.76 1.32 0.70
C ALA A 13 -22.79 1.94 2.11
N ALA A 14 -22.59 1.14 3.15
CA ALA A 14 -22.51 1.63 4.53
C ALA A 14 -21.29 2.55 4.75
N ALA A 15 -20.12 2.19 4.20
CA ALA A 15 -18.94 3.04 4.29
C ALA A 15 -19.14 4.41 3.61
N LYS A 16 -19.86 4.43 2.49
CA LYS A 16 -20.15 5.67 1.73
C LYS A 16 -21.37 6.44 2.24
N SER A 17 -22.17 5.88 3.14
CA SER A 17 -23.39 6.54 3.62
C SER A 17 -23.14 7.83 4.42
N GLY A 18 -22.03 7.90 5.14
CA GLY A 18 -21.63 9.09 5.89
C GLY A 18 -20.90 10.15 5.06
N HIS A 19 -20.26 9.72 3.98
CA HIS A 19 -19.51 10.59 3.06
C HIS A 19 -19.42 9.95 1.70
N ALA A 20 -20.18 10.46 0.73
CA ALA A 20 -20.31 9.85 -0.60
C ALA A 20 -18.98 9.74 -1.37
N ASP A 21 -18.04 10.69 -1.12
CA ASP A 21 -16.72 10.74 -1.76
C ASP A 21 -15.67 9.90 -1.00
N CYS A 22 -16.07 9.15 0.03
CA CYS A 22 -15.16 8.25 0.73
C CYS A 22 -14.64 7.18 -0.22
N ALA A 23 -13.31 7.11 -0.37
CA ALA A 23 -12.67 6.07 -1.16
C ALA A 23 -12.63 4.74 -0.40
N VAL A 24 -13.12 3.68 -1.01
CA VAL A 24 -13.20 2.34 -0.41
C VAL A 24 -12.42 1.36 -1.27
N ALA A 25 -11.53 0.59 -0.64
CA ALA A 25 -10.88 -0.55 -1.26
C ALA A 25 -10.95 -1.77 -0.34
N ILE A 26 -11.02 -2.94 -0.95
CA ILE A 26 -10.96 -4.21 -0.22
C ILE A 26 -9.56 -4.79 -0.42
N ASN A 27 -8.86 -4.99 0.70
CA ASN A 27 -7.56 -5.66 0.67
C ASN A 27 -7.76 -7.17 0.55
N ALA A 28 -7.32 -7.70 -0.55
CA ALA A 28 -7.40 -9.11 -0.89
C ALA A 28 -6.23 -9.94 -0.34
N GLY A 29 -5.29 -9.29 0.33
CA GLY A 29 -4.05 -9.88 0.85
C GLY A 29 -2.87 -9.73 -0.09
N VAL A 30 -1.71 -10.11 0.42
CA VAL A 30 -0.42 -9.97 -0.26
C VAL A 30 -0.41 -10.71 -1.59
N GLY A 31 0.03 -10.02 -2.64
CA GLY A 31 0.14 -10.58 -3.98
C GLY A 31 -1.17 -11.00 -4.63
N SER A 32 -2.30 -10.70 -4.00
CA SER A 32 -3.61 -11.01 -4.55
C SER A 32 -3.92 -10.12 -5.75
N ARG A 33 -4.39 -10.75 -6.82
CA ARG A 33 -4.81 -10.07 -8.06
C ARG A 33 -6.34 -9.98 -8.20
N HIS A 34 -7.07 -10.38 -7.16
CA HIS A 34 -8.52 -10.46 -7.24
C HIS A 34 -9.17 -9.20 -6.68
N LEU A 35 -10.11 -8.67 -7.43
CA LEU A 35 -11.05 -7.68 -6.95
C LEU A 35 -12.21 -8.42 -6.28
N TYR A 36 -12.31 -8.34 -4.95
CA TYR A 36 -13.35 -9.07 -4.23
C TYR A 36 -14.73 -8.44 -4.32
N ALA A 37 -14.81 -7.15 -4.63
CA ALA A 37 -16.09 -6.45 -4.62
C ALA A 37 -16.19 -5.44 -5.75
N PRO A 38 -17.22 -5.57 -6.61
CA PRO A 38 -17.63 -4.49 -7.50
C PRO A 38 -17.98 -3.25 -6.66
N GLY A 39 -17.58 -2.07 -7.12
CA GLY A 39 -17.86 -0.80 -6.43
C GLY A 39 -16.74 -0.30 -5.50
N THR A 40 -15.60 -0.99 -5.45
CA THR A 40 -14.38 -0.41 -4.88
C THR A 40 -13.81 0.68 -5.77
N ASP A 41 -13.21 1.71 -5.16
CA ASP A 41 -12.71 2.88 -5.88
C ASP A 41 -11.26 2.70 -6.36
N TYR A 42 -10.50 1.82 -5.68
CA TYR A 42 -9.13 1.52 -6.07
C TYR A 42 -8.75 0.09 -5.67
N TYR A 43 -7.68 -0.40 -6.26
CA TYR A 43 -7.11 -1.71 -5.95
C TYR A 43 -6.13 -1.58 -4.78
N ALA A 44 -6.29 -2.37 -3.72
CA ALA A 44 -5.47 -2.22 -2.51
C ALA A 44 -3.99 -2.57 -2.69
N GLY A 45 -3.65 -3.50 -3.58
CA GLY A 45 -2.30 -3.70 -4.12
C GLY A 45 -1.18 -3.98 -3.11
N GLU A 46 -1.48 -4.75 -2.08
CA GLU A 46 -0.48 -5.14 -1.10
C GLU A 46 0.60 -6.02 -1.73
N CYS A 47 1.87 -5.62 -1.58
CA CYS A 47 3.02 -6.34 -2.09
C CYS A 47 4.16 -6.39 -1.08
N THR A 48 4.97 -7.45 -1.14
CA THR A 48 6.15 -7.62 -0.29
C THR A 48 7.44 -7.19 -0.97
N ARG A 49 7.44 -7.10 -2.28
CA ARG A 49 8.59 -6.76 -3.12
C ARG A 49 8.25 -5.65 -4.09
N LEU A 50 9.26 -4.87 -4.48
CA LEU A 50 9.08 -3.77 -5.43
C LEU A 50 8.89 -4.25 -6.87
N ASP A 51 9.38 -5.44 -7.19
CA ASP A 51 9.32 -6.06 -8.52
C ASP A 51 8.18 -7.08 -8.68
N GLU A 52 7.28 -7.18 -7.73
CA GLU A 52 6.13 -8.08 -7.85
C GLU A 52 5.34 -7.76 -9.12
N PRO A 53 5.10 -8.77 -9.99
CA PRO A 53 4.30 -8.57 -11.16
C PRO A 53 2.89 -8.19 -10.72
N PHE A 54 2.46 -7.05 -11.20
CA PHE A 54 1.19 -6.51 -10.85
C PHE A 54 0.38 -6.29 -12.10
N SER A 55 -0.67 -7.00 -12.23
CA SER A 55 -1.77 -6.60 -13.06
C SER A 55 -3.00 -7.34 -12.59
N PRO A 56 -3.89 -6.70 -11.82
CA PRO A 56 -5.26 -7.09 -11.97
C PRO A 56 -5.61 -6.84 -13.44
N GLU A 57 -6.52 -7.60 -13.98
CA GLU A 57 -7.17 -7.20 -15.22
C GLU A 57 -7.58 -5.74 -15.07
N ALA A 58 -7.14 -4.89 -16.00
CA ALA A 58 -7.42 -3.48 -15.92
C ALA A 58 -8.93 -3.27 -15.88
N VAL A 59 -9.44 -2.88 -14.74
CA VAL A 59 -10.84 -2.48 -14.60
C VAL A 59 -10.92 -1.00 -14.93
N PRO A 60 -11.63 -0.62 -16.00
CA PRO A 60 -11.73 0.78 -16.39
C PRO A 60 -12.21 1.65 -15.22
N GLY A 61 -11.49 2.72 -14.95
CA GLY A 61 -11.81 3.66 -13.89
C GLY A 61 -11.30 3.26 -12.48
N LEU A 62 -10.74 2.07 -12.32
CA LEU A 62 -10.15 1.66 -11.06
C LEU A 62 -8.69 2.13 -10.97
N ILE A 63 -8.35 2.82 -9.89
CA ILE A 63 -6.99 3.27 -9.65
C ILE A 63 -6.15 2.09 -9.17
N ASP A 64 -5.03 1.85 -9.83
CA ASP A 64 -4.03 0.90 -9.39
C ASP A 64 -3.22 1.48 -8.22
N HIS A 65 -3.07 0.73 -7.15
CA HIS A 65 -2.37 1.14 -5.95
C HIS A 65 -1.33 0.10 -5.53
N ARG A 66 -0.17 0.59 -5.10
CA ARG A 66 0.92 -0.23 -4.56
C ARG A 66 1.15 0.11 -3.11
N TRP A 67 1.02 -0.89 -2.29
CA TRP A 67 1.23 -0.78 -0.86
C TRP A 67 2.32 -1.75 -0.41
N VAL A 68 3.43 -1.24 0.11
CA VAL A 68 4.61 -2.03 0.46
C VAL A 68 5.19 -1.60 1.79
N CYS A 69 5.70 -2.57 2.57
CA CYS A 69 6.45 -2.29 3.79
C CYS A 69 7.86 -1.85 3.43
N ALA A 70 8.24 -0.62 3.79
CA ALA A 70 9.55 -0.06 3.52
C ALA A 70 10.64 -0.61 4.45
N ASP A 71 10.28 -1.08 5.62
CA ASP A 71 11.18 -1.57 6.67
C ASP A 71 10.81 -2.98 7.16
N ASN A 72 9.95 -3.12 8.15
CA ASN A 72 9.61 -4.42 8.71
C ASN A 72 8.54 -5.15 7.88
N PRO A 73 8.87 -6.29 7.24
CA PRO A 73 7.91 -7.03 6.42
C PRO A 73 6.82 -7.73 7.23
N ALA A 74 7.04 -7.91 8.53
CA ALA A 74 6.09 -8.60 9.38
C ALA A 74 4.99 -7.68 9.92
N TRP A 75 5.07 -6.36 9.70
CA TRP A 75 4.16 -5.32 10.23
C TRP A 75 4.10 -5.28 11.75
N VAL A 76 4.81 -6.21 12.37
CA VAL A 76 4.81 -6.41 13.79
C VAL A 76 5.76 -5.41 14.40
N PHE A 77 5.24 -4.74 15.35
CA PHE A 77 5.92 -3.94 16.31
C PHE A 77 7.22 -4.62 16.79
N SER A 78 8.33 -3.97 16.59
CA SER A 78 9.59 -4.38 17.19
C SER A 78 9.49 -4.25 18.71
N ARG A 79 10.08 -5.18 19.44
CA ARG A 79 10.20 -5.01 20.87
C ARG A 79 11.04 -3.77 21.14
N PRO A 80 10.74 -2.96 22.17
CA PRO A 80 11.49 -1.75 22.46
C PRO A 80 13.01 -1.97 22.55
N GLU A 81 13.41 -3.14 23.02
CA GLU A 81 14.80 -3.58 23.13
C GLU A 81 15.48 -3.88 21.79
N ASP A 82 14.72 -4.26 20.77
CA ASP A 82 15.25 -4.60 19.46
C ASP A 82 15.54 -3.36 18.59
N GLY A 83 14.95 -2.22 18.96
CA GLY A 83 15.00 -0.99 18.18
C GLY A 83 14.24 -1.08 16.85
N PHE A 84 14.33 -0.03 16.05
CA PHE A 84 13.73 0.00 14.73
C PHE A 84 14.52 -0.78 13.68
N SER A 85 13.82 -1.42 12.79
CA SER A 85 14.39 -2.09 11.63
C SER A 85 15.10 -1.11 10.70
N ARG A 86 16.12 -1.60 10.01
CA ARG A 86 16.72 -0.82 8.91
C ARG A 86 15.82 -0.89 7.67
N PRO A 87 15.84 0.14 6.80
CA PRO A 87 15.14 0.10 5.53
C PRO A 87 15.52 -1.14 4.71
N ARG A 88 14.53 -1.77 4.10
CA ARG A 88 14.70 -2.99 3.30
C ARG A 88 15.27 -2.74 1.91
N PHE A 89 15.05 -1.56 1.39
CA PHE A 89 15.39 -1.19 0.03
C PHE A 89 16.41 -0.05 0.03
N THR A 90 17.20 0.04 -1.01
CA THR A 90 18.07 1.18 -1.23
C THR A 90 17.28 2.41 -1.70
N ASP A 91 17.85 3.60 -1.53
CA ASP A 91 17.26 4.85 -2.03
C ASP A 91 16.98 4.78 -3.55
N GLY A 92 17.91 4.16 -4.30
CA GLY A 92 17.76 4.00 -5.75
C GLY A 92 16.64 3.02 -6.15
N GLU A 93 16.42 1.97 -5.39
CA GLU A 93 15.29 1.04 -5.64
C GLU A 93 13.95 1.73 -5.39
N LEU A 94 13.82 2.45 -4.26
CA LEU A 94 12.61 3.20 -3.97
C LEU A 94 12.34 4.30 -4.98
N ALA A 95 13.37 5.04 -5.41
CA ALA A 95 13.24 6.08 -6.42
C ALA A 95 12.73 5.52 -7.75
N ARG A 96 13.31 4.42 -8.24
CA ARG A 96 12.87 3.74 -9.46
C ARG A 96 11.42 3.22 -9.34
N PHE A 97 11.09 2.61 -8.21
CA PHE A 97 9.74 2.10 -7.96
C PHE A 97 8.70 3.22 -7.99
N LEU A 98 8.97 4.33 -7.29
CA LEU A 98 8.08 5.49 -7.29
C LEU A 98 7.94 6.10 -8.67
N GLN A 99 9.04 6.22 -9.41
CA GLN A 99 9.02 6.75 -10.78
C GLN A 99 8.19 5.87 -11.71
N ALA A 100 8.39 4.55 -11.67
CA ALA A 100 7.65 3.60 -12.49
C ALA A 100 6.13 3.62 -12.17
N ASN A 101 5.77 3.67 -10.89
CA ASN A 101 4.36 3.76 -10.49
C ASN A 101 3.73 5.08 -10.95
N ARG A 102 4.42 6.17 -10.81
CA ARG A 102 3.95 7.48 -11.26
C ARG A 102 3.74 7.53 -12.79
N GLN A 103 4.71 7.03 -13.56
CA GLN A 103 4.59 6.95 -15.02
C GLN A 103 3.42 6.09 -15.47
N ALA A 104 3.08 5.07 -14.69
CA ALA A 104 1.94 4.19 -14.93
C ALA A 104 0.61 4.72 -14.34
N GLY A 105 0.57 5.91 -13.77
CA GLY A 105 -0.62 6.48 -13.13
C GLY A 105 -1.06 5.76 -11.85
N ARG A 106 -0.14 5.10 -11.17
CA ARG A 106 -0.41 4.34 -9.93
C ARG A 106 -0.20 5.16 -8.68
N MET A 107 -0.98 4.88 -7.66
CA MET A 107 -0.72 5.35 -6.31
C MET A 107 0.30 4.45 -5.61
N THR A 108 1.03 5.02 -4.64
CA THR A 108 1.97 4.27 -3.80
C THR A 108 1.80 4.66 -2.34
N THR A 109 1.71 3.64 -1.48
CA THR A 109 1.75 3.80 -0.03
C THR A 109 2.89 2.97 0.55
N PHE A 110 3.68 3.57 1.43
CA PHE A 110 4.64 2.85 2.26
C PHE A 110 4.08 2.64 3.65
N ASN A 111 4.07 1.38 4.08
CA ASN A 111 3.87 1.05 5.47
C ASN A 111 5.20 1.17 6.21
N LEU A 112 5.21 1.90 7.31
CA LEU A 112 6.40 2.12 8.14
C LEU A 112 6.16 1.53 9.53
N GLU A 113 7.22 0.98 10.10
CA GLU A 113 7.22 0.48 11.46
C GLU A 113 7.00 1.61 12.46
N ILE A 114 6.15 1.36 13.45
CA ILE A 114 5.91 2.27 14.57
C ILE A 114 6.17 1.56 15.89
N ASP A 115 6.67 2.27 16.89
CA ASP A 115 6.81 1.75 18.25
C ASP A 115 5.53 1.94 19.09
N ARG A 116 5.52 1.38 20.30
CA ARG A 116 4.36 1.46 21.21
C ARG A 116 4.01 2.87 21.65
N SER A 117 4.92 3.83 21.51
CA SER A 117 4.64 5.23 21.79
C SER A 117 4.02 5.95 20.57
N GLY A 118 3.87 5.25 19.43
CA GLY A 118 3.43 5.82 18.17
C GLY A 118 4.54 6.50 17.36
N ARG A 119 5.81 6.35 17.76
CA ARG A 119 6.93 6.93 17.04
C ARG A 119 7.20 6.10 15.78
N VAL A 120 7.21 6.77 14.64
CA VAL A 120 7.53 6.16 13.35
C VAL A 120 9.03 5.91 13.22
N ASN A 121 9.40 4.84 12.54
CA ASN A 121 10.79 4.46 12.27
C ASN A 121 11.60 5.62 11.66
N PRO A 122 12.57 6.20 12.36
CA PRO A 122 13.32 7.37 11.91
C PRO A 122 14.19 7.06 10.70
N TYR A 123 14.73 5.84 10.57
CA TYR A 123 15.57 5.46 9.43
C TYR A 123 14.77 5.45 8.12
N SER A 124 13.53 4.99 8.19
CA SER A 124 12.64 4.99 7.02
C SER A 124 12.17 6.39 6.65
N LEU A 125 11.90 7.25 7.65
CA LEU A 125 11.57 8.67 7.40
C LEU A 125 12.72 9.41 6.73
N GLU A 126 13.95 9.24 7.23
CA GLU A 126 15.16 9.83 6.63
C GLU A 126 15.38 9.33 5.19
N GLN A 127 15.18 8.03 4.97
CA GLN A 127 15.28 7.48 3.62
C GLN A 127 14.26 8.08 2.67
N LEU A 128 13.00 8.14 3.06
CA LEU A 128 11.95 8.74 2.23
C LEU A 128 12.18 10.23 1.96
N ALA A 129 12.77 10.96 2.92
CA ALA A 129 13.18 12.35 2.71
C ALA A 129 14.25 12.45 1.62
N ARG A 130 15.32 11.66 1.67
CA ARG A 130 16.37 11.63 0.64
C ARG A 130 15.82 11.24 -0.73
N VAL A 131 14.96 10.23 -0.79
CA VAL A 131 14.32 9.79 -2.05
C VAL A 131 13.44 10.89 -2.64
N ARG A 132 12.77 11.69 -1.80
CA ARG A 132 11.98 12.84 -2.25
C ARG A 132 12.87 13.94 -2.84
N GLU A 133 13.98 14.26 -2.19
CA GLU A 133 14.91 15.32 -2.60
C GLU A 133 15.66 14.95 -3.89
N ALA A 134 15.96 13.66 -4.08
CA ALA A 134 16.60 13.16 -5.30
C ALA A 134 15.71 13.17 -6.54
N ARG A 135 14.44 13.61 -6.43
CA ARG A 135 13.54 13.69 -7.59
C ARG A 135 13.96 14.81 -8.52
N PRO A 136 14.09 14.56 -9.83
CA PRO A 136 14.20 15.66 -10.77
C PRO A 136 12.92 16.52 -10.67
N SER A 137 13.10 17.82 -10.59
CA SER A 137 12.00 18.79 -10.72
C SER A 137 11.25 18.52 -12.01
N ILE A 138 9.93 18.54 -11.95
CA ILE A 138 9.04 18.35 -13.10
C ILE A 138 9.03 19.65 -13.86
#